data_e1ae9f3b31cf269b8843796b912201d8
#
_entry.id   e1ae9f3b31cf269b8843796b912201d8
#
_cell.length_a   1.000
_cell.length_b   1.000
_cell.length_c   1.000
_cell.angle_alpha   90.00
_cell.angle_beta   90.00
_cell.angle_gamma   90.00
#
_symmetry.space_group_name_H-M   'P 1'
#
loop_
_entity.id
_entity.type
_entity.pdbx_description
1 polymer ?
#
loop_
_entity_poly.entity_id
_entity_poly.type
_entity_poly.pdbx_seq_one_letter_code
_entity_poly.pdbx_strand_id
1 'polypeptide(L)'
;MPGVSIPQDAYAVELRNLRKSFKTSNGVQDVLRGVDLDIRRGETMVILGGSGGGKSVILKHMIGLLRPDAGEVIVDGEVIATPDRFDYSTIRRKMGMLFQMGALFDSMSVGENIAFALKEHHPDIPALSVEEKVATLLGMINLNPAFATKMPSELSGGMKKRVSLARTLALDPEIILYDEPTTGLDPITSDVINDLILETQSKFHVTSVVVTHDMASAFKVADRIAMLYQGHIIFVGTPDETRETTNPFVQQFIRGERRLDPERLAAT
;
A
#
# COMPACT_ATOMS: atom_id res chain seq x y z
N MET A 1 -6.24 -29.37 14.69
CA MET A 1 -5.36 -29.74 13.57
C MET A 1 -3.98 -29.17 13.88
N PRO A 2 -2.86 -29.93 13.79
CA PRO A 2 -1.53 -29.37 14.01
C PRO A 2 -1.25 -28.33 12.95
N GLY A 3 -0.80 -27.15 13.36
CA GLY A 3 -0.48 -26.04 12.48
C GLY A 3 0.59 -26.45 11.48
N VAL A 4 0.29 -26.32 10.20
CA VAL A 4 1.28 -26.40 9.14
C VAL A 4 2.24 -25.24 9.38
N SER A 5 3.49 -25.54 9.73
CA SER A 5 4.54 -24.51 9.80
C SER A 5 4.75 -23.97 8.38
N ILE A 6 4.28 -22.76 8.14
CA ILE A 6 4.53 -22.05 6.89
C ILE A 6 6.03 -21.73 6.87
N PRO A 7 6.78 -22.05 5.80
CA PRO A 7 8.19 -21.70 5.71
C PRO A 7 8.42 -20.20 5.96
N GLN A 8 9.52 -19.83 6.64
CA GLN A 8 9.86 -18.42 6.89
C GLN A 8 9.95 -17.59 5.60
N ASP A 9 10.28 -18.21 4.47
CA ASP A 9 10.36 -17.59 3.14
C ASP A 9 8.97 -17.31 2.49
N ALA A 10 7.86 -17.68 3.16
CA ALA A 10 6.51 -17.50 2.61
C ALA A 10 5.97 -16.08 2.77
N TYR A 11 6.54 -15.29 3.69
CA TYR A 11 6.10 -13.93 3.95
C TYR A 11 7.04 -12.90 3.34
N ALA A 12 6.48 -11.91 2.64
CA ALA A 12 7.21 -10.75 2.13
C ALA A 12 7.38 -9.69 3.20
N VAL A 13 6.33 -9.47 4.03
CA VAL A 13 6.34 -8.50 5.12
C VAL A 13 5.64 -9.09 6.34
N GLU A 14 6.23 -8.86 7.52
CA GLU A 14 5.63 -9.21 8.78
C GLU A 14 5.70 -8.02 9.73
N LEU A 15 4.62 -7.75 10.43
CA LEU A 15 4.54 -6.79 11.51
C LEU A 15 4.28 -7.56 12.81
N ARG A 16 5.08 -7.30 13.83
CA ARG A 16 4.97 -7.97 15.14
C ARG A 16 4.82 -6.94 16.23
N ASN A 17 3.65 -6.92 16.88
CA ASN A 17 3.29 -6.02 17.98
C ASN A 17 3.63 -4.55 17.69
N LEU A 18 3.42 -4.11 16.44
CA LEU A 18 3.82 -2.78 15.98
C LEU A 18 3.01 -1.69 16.70
N ARG A 19 3.72 -0.77 17.38
CA ARG A 19 3.12 0.34 18.11
C ARG A 19 3.65 1.68 17.62
N LYS A 20 2.75 2.68 17.57
CA LYS A 20 3.10 4.05 17.22
C LYS A 20 2.18 5.06 17.85
N SER A 21 2.78 6.05 18.50
CA SER A 21 2.10 7.19 19.11
C SER A 21 2.64 8.49 18.53
N PHE A 22 1.83 9.51 18.54
CA PHE A 22 2.21 10.86 18.12
C PHE A 22 1.86 11.88 19.20
N LYS A 23 2.75 12.85 19.41
CA LYS A 23 2.46 14.01 20.24
C LYS A 23 1.57 14.97 19.46
N THR A 24 0.46 15.36 20.06
CA THR A 24 -0.50 16.33 19.51
C THR A 24 -0.67 17.48 20.50
N SER A 25 -1.36 18.57 20.09
CA SER A 25 -1.72 19.67 20.99
C SER A 25 -2.56 19.23 22.19
N ASN A 26 -3.28 18.12 22.06
CA ASN A 26 -4.19 17.57 23.07
C ASN A 26 -3.59 16.40 23.89
N GLY A 27 -2.28 16.16 23.77
CA GLY A 27 -1.58 15.07 24.45
C GLY A 27 -0.98 14.02 23.52
N VAL A 28 -0.78 12.82 23.99
CA VAL A 28 -0.28 11.69 23.20
C VAL A 28 -1.45 10.91 22.61
N GLN A 29 -1.40 10.68 21.30
CA GLN A 29 -2.36 9.87 20.57
C GLN A 29 -1.72 8.55 20.14
N ASP A 30 -2.20 7.43 20.69
CA ASP A 30 -1.82 6.09 20.24
C ASP A 30 -2.56 5.75 18.96
N VAL A 31 -1.81 5.60 17.87
CA VAL A 31 -2.35 5.31 16.52
C VAL A 31 -2.28 3.83 16.22
N LEU A 32 -1.14 3.18 16.49
CA LEU A 32 -0.99 1.72 16.40
C LEU A 32 -0.76 1.19 17.81
N ARG A 33 -1.54 0.16 18.19
CA ARG A 33 -1.61 -0.33 19.57
C ARG A 33 -1.19 -1.79 19.73
N GLY A 34 -0.33 -2.28 18.83
CA GLY A 34 0.09 -3.66 18.74
C GLY A 34 -0.55 -4.32 17.53
N VAL A 35 -0.05 -3.93 16.34
CA VAL A 35 -0.48 -4.51 15.07
C VAL A 35 0.39 -5.72 14.79
N ASP A 36 -0.27 -6.87 14.60
CA ASP A 36 0.31 -8.11 14.07
C ASP A 36 -0.31 -8.37 12.71
N LEU A 37 0.51 -8.55 11.67
CA LEU A 37 0.05 -8.79 10.31
C LEU A 37 1.14 -9.50 9.50
N ASP A 38 0.74 -10.59 8.81
CA ASP A 38 1.58 -11.35 7.88
C ASP A 38 1.09 -11.15 6.46
N ILE A 39 2.00 -10.78 5.55
CA ILE A 39 1.73 -10.58 4.12
C ILE A 39 2.54 -11.62 3.35
N ARG A 40 1.84 -12.47 2.60
CA ARG A 40 2.46 -13.56 1.82
C ARG A 40 3.08 -13.00 0.55
N ARG A 41 4.12 -13.67 0.05
CA ARG A 41 4.70 -13.31 -1.24
C ARG A 41 3.70 -13.46 -2.37
N GLY A 42 3.65 -12.47 -3.24
CA GLY A 42 2.79 -12.45 -4.43
C GLY A 42 1.31 -12.22 -4.14
N GLU A 43 0.89 -12.05 -2.86
CA GLU A 43 -0.51 -11.70 -2.57
C GLU A 43 -0.76 -10.20 -2.65
N THR A 44 -2.00 -9.83 -2.90
CA THR A 44 -2.54 -8.50 -2.62
C THR A 44 -3.24 -8.50 -1.28
N MET A 45 -2.57 -7.97 -0.26
CA MET A 45 -3.16 -7.71 1.06
C MET A 45 -3.82 -6.35 1.08
N VAL A 46 -5.12 -6.29 1.35
CA VAL A 46 -5.83 -5.02 1.56
C VAL A 46 -6.02 -4.74 3.03
N ILE A 47 -5.60 -3.56 3.50
CA ILE A 47 -5.86 -3.10 4.85
C ILE A 47 -7.03 -2.11 4.80
N LEU A 48 -8.19 -2.55 5.27
CA LEU A 48 -9.40 -1.75 5.40
C LEU A 48 -9.47 -1.06 6.76
N GLY A 49 -10.13 0.09 6.80
CA GLY A 49 -10.42 0.79 8.06
C GLY A 49 -10.87 2.23 7.83
N GLY A 50 -11.42 2.86 8.85
CA GLY A 50 -11.89 4.25 8.80
C GLY A 50 -10.76 5.25 8.54
N SER A 51 -11.13 6.45 8.07
CA SER A 51 -10.18 7.56 7.91
C SER A 51 -9.52 7.90 9.25
N GLY A 52 -8.21 8.17 9.24
CA GLY A 52 -7.43 8.45 10.45
C GLY A 52 -7.14 7.22 11.32
N GLY A 53 -7.54 6.02 10.92
CA GLY A 53 -7.36 4.78 11.69
C GLY A 53 -5.93 4.22 11.77
N GLY A 54 -4.95 4.85 11.09
CA GLY A 54 -3.55 4.41 11.14
C GLY A 54 -3.08 3.62 9.92
N LYS A 55 -3.91 3.41 8.88
CA LYS A 55 -3.57 2.65 7.67
C LYS A 55 -2.28 3.15 6.99
N SER A 56 -2.22 4.43 6.65
CA SER A 56 -1.01 5.04 6.04
C SER A 56 0.18 5.04 7.00
N VAL A 57 -0.06 5.01 8.33
CA VAL A 57 1.01 4.87 9.33
C VAL A 57 1.64 3.48 9.22
N ILE A 58 0.86 2.43 9.02
CA ILE A 58 1.38 1.07 8.77
C ILE A 58 2.28 1.07 7.53
N LEU A 59 1.80 1.59 6.37
CA LEU A 59 2.62 1.65 5.15
C LEU A 59 3.93 2.43 5.35
N LYS A 60 3.88 3.54 6.10
CA LYS A 60 5.07 4.35 6.39
C LYS A 60 6.11 3.61 7.23
N HIS A 61 5.70 2.67 8.08
CA HIS A 61 6.64 1.78 8.78
C HIS A 61 7.24 0.75 7.82
N MET A 62 6.42 0.14 6.97
CA MET A 62 6.90 -0.85 5.98
C MET A 62 7.96 -0.26 5.04
N ILE A 63 7.77 0.99 4.54
CA ILE A 63 8.72 1.64 3.60
C ILE A 63 9.87 2.37 4.31
N GLY A 64 9.93 2.38 5.64
CA GLY A 64 10.99 3.06 6.39
C GLY A 64 10.88 4.58 6.47
N LEU A 65 9.68 5.13 6.40
CA LEU A 65 9.41 6.56 6.63
C LEU A 65 9.10 6.86 8.10
N LEU A 66 8.75 5.84 8.89
CA LEU A 66 8.48 5.96 10.32
C LEU A 66 9.19 4.85 11.10
N ARG A 67 9.79 5.23 12.24
CA ARG A 67 10.36 4.29 13.21
C ARG A 67 9.26 3.85 14.19
N PRO A 68 9.15 2.56 14.53
CA PRO A 68 8.22 2.07 15.55
C PRO A 68 8.62 2.56 16.95
N ASP A 69 7.63 2.74 17.83
CA ASP A 69 7.86 3.00 19.26
C ASP A 69 8.00 1.71 20.03
N ALA A 70 7.39 0.60 19.55
CA ALA A 70 7.59 -0.77 20.01
C ALA A 70 7.22 -1.76 18.91
N GLY A 71 7.65 -3.01 19.05
CA GLY A 71 7.46 -4.05 18.04
C GLY A 71 8.48 -3.98 16.93
N GLU A 72 8.24 -4.71 15.86
CA GLU A 72 9.19 -4.84 14.76
C GLU A 72 8.52 -4.93 13.39
N VAL A 73 9.28 -4.54 12.37
CA VAL A 73 8.97 -4.73 10.95
C VAL A 73 10.01 -5.68 10.37
N ILE A 74 9.53 -6.75 9.75
CA ILE A 74 10.34 -7.79 9.14
C ILE A 74 10.01 -7.79 7.65
N VAL A 75 11.03 -7.81 6.79
CA VAL A 75 10.88 -7.93 5.34
C VAL A 75 11.82 -9.02 4.86
N ASP A 76 11.30 -9.95 4.07
CA ASP A 76 12.05 -11.11 3.57
C ASP A 76 12.75 -11.90 4.69
N GLY A 77 12.11 -11.99 5.88
CA GLY A 77 12.67 -12.67 7.05
C GLY A 77 13.74 -11.87 7.81
N GLU A 78 14.11 -10.66 7.34
CA GLU A 78 15.07 -9.78 8.01
C GLU A 78 14.35 -8.71 8.84
N VAL A 79 14.70 -8.58 10.13
CA VAL A 79 14.22 -7.49 10.98
C VAL A 79 14.86 -6.17 10.53
N ILE A 80 14.07 -5.27 9.96
CA ILE A 80 14.53 -4.00 9.39
C ILE A 80 14.27 -2.80 10.28
N ALA A 81 13.26 -2.88 11.15
CA ALA A 81 12.96 -1.81 12.08
C ALA A 81 12.48 -2.33 13.43
N THR A 82 13.06 -1.76 14.48
CA THR A 82 12.63 -1.82 15.88
C THR A 82 12.81 -0.43 16.49
N PRO A 83 12.45 -0.18 17.76
CA PRO A 83 12.81 1.07 18.45
C PRO A 83 14.30 1.39 18.42
N ASP A 84 15.17 0.37 18.42
CA ASP A 84 16.62 0.53 18.49
C ASP A 84 17.31 0.37 17.13
N ARG A 85 16.74 -0.39 16.19
CA ARG A 85 17.24 -0.62 14.83
C ARG A 85 16.34 0.06 13.80
N PHE A 86 16.93 0.72 12.82
CA PHE A 86 16.20 1.32 11.70
C PHE A 86 17.08 1.32 10.45
N ASP A 87 17.09 0.20 9.74
CA ASP A 87 17.91 0.00 8.55
C ASP A 87 17.08 -0.51 7.38
N TYR A 88 16.93 0.33 6.38
CA TYR A 88 16.21 0.06 5.13
C TYR A 88 17.13 0.07 3.91
N SER A 89 18.43 0.10 4.11
CA SER A 89 19.41 0.23 3.01
C SER A 89 19.30 -0.88 1.98
N THR A 90 19.08 -2.13 2.44
CA THR A 90 19.01 -3.32 1.61
C THR A 90 17.66 -3.47 0.90
N ILE A 91 16.56 -2.99 1.51
CA ILE A 91 15.20 -3.25 1.02
C ILE A 91 14.55 -2.08 0.28
N ARG A 92 15.11 -0.85 0.36
CA ARG A 92 14.53 0.33 -0.31
C ARG A 92 14.34 0.16 -1.81
N ARG A 93 15.21 -0.61 -2.47
CA ARG A 93 15.10 -0.89 -3.91
C ARG A 93 14.03 -1.91 -4.24
N LYS A 94 13.72 -2.80 -3.28
CA LYS A 94 12.71 -3.84 -3.43
C LYS A 94 11.28 -3.34 -3.22
N MET A 95 11.12 -2.13 -2.64
CA MET A 95 9.83 -1.60 -2.27
C MET A 95 9.52 -0.33 -3.03
N GLY A 96 8.33 -0.29 -3.63
CA GLY A 96 7.77 0.91 -4.25
C GLY A 96 6.55 1.41 -3.47
N MET A 97 6.25 2.72 -3.55
CA MET A 97 5.07 3.29 -2.91
C MET A 97 4.33 4.25 -3.84
N LEU A 98 3.05 4.00 -4.02
CA LEU A 98 2.11 4.92 -4.63
C LEU A 98 1.41 5.70 -3.53
N PHE A 99 1.70 6.99 -3.45
CA PHE A 99 1.12 7.91 -2.46
C PHE A 99 -0.28 8.38 -2.86
N GLN A 100 -1.11 8.71 -1.88
CA GLN A 100 -2.50 9.13 -2.07
C GLN A 100 -2.67 10.26 -3.09
N MET A 101 -1.77 11.24 -3.13
CA MET A 101 -1.80 12.37 -4.09
C MET A 101 -0.93 12.13 -5.33
N GLY A 102 -0.37 10.92 -5.51
CA GLY A 102 0.56 10.58 -6.59
C GLY A 102 1.98 11.10 -6.36
N ALA A 103 2.17 12.19 -5.63
CA ALA A 103 3.47 12.80 -5.27
C ALA A 103 4.43 13.00 -6.47
N LEU A 104 3.90 13.38 -7.64
CA LEU A 104 4.73 13.73 -8.80
C LEU A 104 5.48 15.04 -8.53
N PHE A 105 6.68 15.13 -9.08
CA PHE A 105 7.45 16.37 -9.08
C PHE A 105 6.85 17.32 -10.14
N ASP A 106 6.25 18.43 -9.71
CA ASP A 106 5.56 19.38 -10.59
C ASP A 106 6.51 20.10 -11.55
N SER A 107 7.80 20.16 -11.23
CA SER A 107 8.85 20.75 -12.05
C SER A 107 9.45 19.80 -13.10
N MET A 108 9.03 18.56 -13.13
CA MET A 108 9.51 17.51 -14.04
C MET A 108 8.38 17.06 -14.96
N SER A 109 8.71 16.77 -16.23
CA SER A 109 7.79 16.12 -17.16
C SER A 109 7.39 14.72 -16.67
N VAL A 110 6.37 14.13 -17.29
CA VAL A 110 5.95 12.75 -17.02
C VAL A 110 7.10 11.77 -17.21
N GLY A 111 7.85 11.89 -18.31
CA GLY A 111 9.00 11.03 -18.58
C GLY A 111 10.11 11.18 -17.54
N GLU A 112 10.42 12.42 -17.13
CA GLU A 112 11.40 12.70 -16.10
C GLU A 112 10.96 12.17 -14.73
N ASN A 113 9.67 12.28 -14.37
CA ASN A 113 9.13 11.69 -13.16
C ASN A 113 9.32 10.18 -13.13
N ILE A 114 9.03 9.48 -14.25
CA ILE A 114 9.19 8.01 -14.33
C ILE A 114 10.67 7.64 -14.31
N ALA A 115 11.52 8.39 -15.02
CA ALA A 115 12.95 8.11 -15.13
C ALA A 115 13.74 8.50 -13.87
N PHE A 116 13.18 9.29 -12.97
CA PHE A 116 13.90 9.87 -11.82
C PHE A 116 14.63 8.80 -11.01
N ALA A 117 13.90 7.77 -10.55
CA ALA A 117 14.48 6.70 -9.75
C ALA A 117 15.54 5.88 -10.52
N LEU A 118 15.34 5.67 -11.82
CA LEU A 118 16.32 4.97 -12.67
C LEU A 118 17.64 5.74 -12.72
N LYS A 119 17.59 7.04 -12.95
CA LYS A 119 18.79 7.90 -13.03
C LYS A 119 19.51 8.01 -11.71
N GLU A 120 18.77 8.10 -10.59
CA GLU A 120 19.37 8.15 -9.24
C GLU A 120 20.08 6.86 -8.85
N HIS A 121 19.54 5.70 -9.22
CA HIS A 121 20.10 4.41 -8.85
C HIS A 121 21.07 3.82 -9.89
N HIS A 122 20.99 4.30 -11.13
CA HIS A 122 21.81 3.87 -12.25
C HIS A 122 22.27 5.09 -13.05
N PRO A 123 23.20 5.93 -12.51
CA PRO A 123 23.63 7.20 -13.15
C PRO A 123 24.24 6.98 -14.53
N ASP A 124 24.82 5.82 -14.78
CA ASP A 124 25.47 5.46 -16.05
C ASP A 124 24.53 4.80 -17.05
N ILE A 125 23.21 4.71 -16.76
CA ILE A 125 22.24 4.09 -17.66
C ILE A 125 22.17 4.90 -18.98
N PRO A 126 22.28 4.25 -20.18
CA PRO A 126 22.17 4.95 -21.45
C PRO A 126 20.82 5.66 -21.60
N ALA A 127 20.82 6.88 -22.15
CA ALA A 127 19.61 7.68 -22.33
C ALA A 127 18.53 6.94 -23.15
N LEU A 128 18.93 6.22 -24.21
CA LEU A 128 18.01 5.41 -25.02
C LEU A 128 17.32 4.33 -24.20
N SER A 129 18.03 3.65 -23.30
CA SER A 129 17.45 2.62 -22.40
C SER A 129 16.44 3.24 -21.42
N VAL A 130 16.68 4.47 -20.97
CA VAL A 130 15.73 5.21 -20.14
C VAL A 130 14.47 5.54 -20.93
N GLU A 131 14.60 6.04 -22.15
CA GLU A 131 13.47 6.39 -23.02
C GLU A 131 12.61 5.15 -23.34
N GLU A 132 13.24 4.04 -23.68
CA GLU A 132 12.56 2.75 -23.94
C GLU A 132 11.80 2.25 -22.71
N LYS A 133 12.43 2.30 -21.51
CA LYS A 133 11.77 1.91 -20.24
C LYS A 133 10.59 2.83 -19.93
N VAL A 134 10.74 4.15 -20.11
CA VAL A 134 9.65 5.13 -19.93
C VAL A 134 8.49 4.85 -20.88
N ALA A 135 8.76 4.62 -22.17
CA ALA A 135 7.75 4.30 -23.15
C ALA A 135 7.00 2.99 -22.80
N THR A 136 7.73 1.97 -22.39
CA THR A 136 7.17 0.70 -21.95
C THR A 136 6.25 0.88 -20.74
N LEU A 137 6.71 1.59 -19.71
CA LEU A 137 5.94 1.86 -18.50
C LEU A 137 4.68 2.70 -18.79
N LEU A 138 4.77 3.69 -19.68
CA LEU A 138 3.59 4.45 -20.12
C LEU A 138 2.57 3.54 -20.81
N GLY A 139 3.01 2.65 -21.68
CA GLY A 139 2.14 1.65 -22.32
C GLY A 139 1.44 0.76 -21.29
N MET A 140 2.15 0.32 -20.27
CA MET A 140 1.62 -0.55 -19.20
C MET A 140 0.52 0.11 -18.37
N ILE A 141 0.59 1.42 -18.18
CA ILE A 141 -0.45 2.18 -17.47
C ILE A 141 -1.53 2.74 -18.42
N ASN A 142 -1.63 2.22 -19.63
CA ASN A 142 -2.58 2.64 -20.65
C ASN A 142 -2.48 4.14 -21.01
N LEU A 143 -1.26 4.67 -21.12
CA LEU A 143 -0.97 6.01 -21.62
C LEU A 143 -0.08 5.94 -22.87
N ASN A 144 -0.37 6.83 -23.85
CA ASN A 144 0.46 6.95 -25.05
C ASN A 144 1.88 7.43 -24.65
N PRO A 145 2.96 6.84 -25.18
CA PRO A 145 4.34 7.31 -24.95
C PRO A 145 4.57 8.80 -25.22
N ALA A 146 3.79 9.43 -26.12
CA ALA A 146 3.83 10.87 -26.36
C ALA A 146 3.52 11.72 -25.10
N PHE A 147 2.92 11.14 -24.07
CA PHE A 147 2.72 11.82 -22.79
C PHE A 147 4.02 12.06 -22.00
N ALA A 148 5.13 11.43 -22.37
CA ALA A 148 6.42 11.61 -21.69
C ALA A 148 6.87 13.08 -21.59
N THR A 149 6.51 13.92 -22.57
CA THR A 149 6.86 15.36 -22.60
C THR A 149 5.89 16.27 -21.85
N LYS A 150 4.73 15.74 -21.42
CA LYS A 150 3.73 16.54 -20.71
C LYS A 150 4.15 16.80 -19.25
N MET A 151 3.65 17.91 -18.72
CA MET A 151 3.82 18.26 -17.31
C MET A 151 2.67 17.69 -16.45
N PRO A 152 2.89 17.42 -15.15
CA PRO A 152 1.84 16.95 -14.24
C PRO A 152 0.60 17.85 -14.22
N SER A 153 0.76 19.16 -14.41
CA SER A 153 -0.34 20.13 -14.49
C SER A 153 -1.31 19.90 -15.64
N GLU A 154 -0.88 19.21 -16.71
CA GLU A 154 -1.68 18.87 -17.89
C GLU A 154 -2.47 17.56 -17.72
N LEU A 155 -2.30 16.85 -16.60
CA LEU A 155 -2.88 15.53 -16.37
C LEU A 155 -4.13 15.60 -15.48
N SER A 156 -5.12 14.75 -15.79
CA SER A 156 -6.23 14.48 -14.85
C SER A 156 -5.74 13.76 -13.59
N GLY A 157 -6.55 13.75 -12.52
CA GLY A 157 -6.22 13.05 -11.28
C GLY A 157 -5.90 11.55 -11.49
N GLY A 158 -6.71 10.86 -12.28
CA GLY A 158 -6.46 9.45 -12.63
C GLY A 158 -5.19 9.25 -13.45
N MET A 159 -4.87 10.17 -14.39
CA MET A 159 -3.61 10.11 -15.12
C MET A 159 -2.40 10.32 -14.21
N LYS A 160 -2.47 11.25 -13.25
CA LYS A 160 -1.41 11.45 -12.24
C LYS A 160 -1.15 10.18 -11.43
N LYS A 161 -2.22 9.48 -11.00
CA LYS A 161 -2.11 8.21 -10.29
C LYS A 161 -1.44 7.13 -11.14
N ARG A 162 -1.83 7.02 -12.42
CA ARG A 162 -1.21 6.08 -13.36
C ARG A 162 0.27 6.38 -13.58
N VAL A 163 0.65 7.63 -13.81
CA VAL A 163 2.06 8.04 -13.94
C VAL A 163 2.84 7.76 -12.64
N SER A 164 2.24 7.99 -11.47
CA SER A 164 2.85 7.65 -10.19
C SER A 164 3.09 6.14 -10.07
N LEU A 165 2.16 5.29 -10.54
CA LEU A 165 2.37 3.85 -10.60
C LEU A 165 3.53 3.48 -11.54
N ALA A 166 3.59 4.06 -12.74
CA ALA A 166 4.71 3.85 -13.65
C ALA A 166 6.07 4.23 -13.03
N ARG A 167 6.13 5.37 -12.31
CA ARG A 167 7.33 5.76 -11.56
C ARG A 167 7.68 4.74 -10.48
N THR A 168 6.68 4.22 -9.77
CA THR A 168 6.86 3.19 -8.74
C THR A 168 7.45 1.90 -9.34
N LEU A 169 7.00 1.52 -10.54
CA LEU A 169 7.46 0.33 -11.26
C LEU A 169 8.83 0.48 -11.93
N ALA A 170 9.39 1.70 -11.98
CA ALA A 170 10.63 1.96 -12.74
C ALA A 170 11.84 1.13 -12.27
N LEU A 171 11.91 0.80 -10.98
CA LEU A 171 12.99 0.01 -10.36
C LEU A 171 12.65 -1.48 -10.24
N ASP A 172 11.59 -1.96 -10.90
CA ASP A 172 11.13 -3.35 -10.83
C ASP A 172 11.00 -3.87 -9.38
N PRO A 173 10.20 -3.20 -8.51
CA PRO A 173 10.09 -3.55 -7.10
C PRO A 173 9.45 -4.94 -6.90
N GLU A 174 9.83 -5.64 -5.83
CA GLU A 174 9.23 -6.91 -5.41
C GLU A 174 7.96 -6.69 -4.57
N ILE A 175 7.86 -5.53 -3.90
CA ILE A 175 6.74 -5.16 -3.01
C ILE A 175 6.25 -3.77 -3.39
N ILE A 176 4.94 -3.60 -3.56
CA ILE A 176 4.32 -2.31 -3.85
C ILE A 176 3.29 -1.95 -2.78
N LEU A 177 3.44 -0.76 -2.21
CA LEU A 177 2.56 -0.19 -1.22
C LEU A 177 1.66 0.87 -1.88
N TYR A 178 0.34 0.73 -1.75
CA TYR A 178 -0.65 1.65 -2.33
C TYR A 178 -1.39 2.38 -1.21
N ASP A 179 -1.19 3.68 -1.09
CA ASP A 179 -1.87 4.52 -0.10
C ASP A 179 -3.09 5.20 -0.73
N GLU A 180 -4.29 4.68 -0.46
CA GLU A 180 -5.57 5.19 -0.95
C GLU A 180 -5.56 5.44 -2.48
N PRO A 181 -5.28 4.42 -3.32
CA PRO A 181 -5.01 4.61 -4.75
C PRO A 181 -6.19 5.17 -5.54
N THR A 182 -7.43 4.90 -5.14
CA THR A 182 -8.67 5.31 -5.82
C THR A 182 -9.31 6.55 -5.21
N THR A 183 -8.82 7.06 -4.09
CA THR A 183 -9.41 8.22 -3.41
C THR A 183 -9.39 9.46 -4.29
N GLY A 184 -10.56 10.12 -4.39
CA GLY A 184 -10.76 11.34 -5.18
C GLY A 184 -10.97 11.11 -6.67
N LEU A 185 -11.15 9.86 -7.10
CA LEU A 185 -11.48 9.49 -8.47
C LEU A 185 -12.97 9.12 -8.60
N ASP A 186 -13.49 9.27 -9.81
CA ASP A 186 -14.81 8.74 -10.16
C ASP A 186 -14.78 7.19 -10.24
N PRO A 187 -15.95 6.51 -10.19
CA PRO A 187 -15.99 5.04 -10.16
C PRO A 187 -15.32 4.38 -11.38
N ILE A 188 -15.44 4.96 -12.57
CA ILE A 188 -14.85 4.38 -13.80
C ILE A 188 -13.33 4.48 -13.73
N THR A 189 -12.81 5.65 -13.35
CA THR A 189 -11.36 5.87 -13.20
C THR A 189 -10.79 5.03 -12.06
N SER A 190 -11.52 4.84 -10.95
CA SER A 190 -11.16 3.95 -9.86
C SER A 190 -11.03 2.50 -10.32
N ASP A 191 -11.96 2.06 -11.17
CA ASP A 191 -11.96 0.71 -11.73
C ASP A 191 -10.72 0.45 -12.60
N VAL A 192 -10.31 1.43 -13.41
CA VAL A 192 -9.06 1.38 -14.19
C VAL A 192 -7.83 1.24 -13.28
N ILE A 193 -7.78 1.97 -12.16
CA ILE A 193 -6.65 1.84 -11.20
C ILE A 193 -6.65 0.45 -10.56
N ASN A 194 -7.81 -0.09 -10.20
CA ASN A 194 -7.93 -1.44 -9.65
C ASN A 194 -7.44 -2.50 -10.66
N ASP A 195 -7.81 -2.38 -11.93
CA ASP A 195 -7.31 -3.26 -12.99
C ASP A 195 -5.80 -3.20 -13.13
N LEU A 196 -5.21 -2.00 -13.06
CA LEU A 196 -3.76 -1.83 -13.09
C LEU A 196 -3.06 -2.47 -11.89
N ILE A 197 -3.65 -2.45 -10.69
CA ILE A 197 -3.13 -3.16 -9.51
C ILE A 197 -3.10 -4.67 -9.78
N LEU A 198 -4.22 -5.25 -10.27
CA LEU A 198 -4.32 -6.66 -10.60
C LEU A 198 -3.36 -7.08 -11.72
N GLU A 199 -3.28 -6.28 -12.79
CA GLU A 199 -2.34 -6.52 -13.90
C GLU A 199 -0.89 -6.48 -13.44
N THR A 200 -0.55 -5.52 -12.56
CA THR A 200 0.81 -5.40 -12.01
C THR A 200 1.18 -6.63 -11.19
N GLN A 201 0.29 -7.08 -10.28
CA GLN A 201 0.49 -8.30 -9.50
C GLN A 201 0.67 -9.52 -10.42
N SER A 202 -0.24 -9.70 -11.38
CA SER A 202 -0.23 -10.87 -12.27
C SER A 202 1.00 -10.92 -13.19
N LYS A 203 1.41 -9.77 -13.75
CA LYS A 203 2.52 -9.70 -14.72
C LYS A 203 3.91 -9.76 -14.08
N PHE A 204 4.06 -9.16 -12.89
CA PHE A 204 5.35 -9.04 -12.22
C PHE A 204 5.49 -9.91 -10.98
N HIS A 205 4.41 -10.63 -10.60
CA HIS A 205 4.38 -11.45 -9.38
C HIS A 205 4.78 -10.68 -8.11
N VAL A 206 4.48 -9.37 -8.09
CA VAL A 206 4.78 -8.51 -6.95
C VAL A 206 3.84 -8.78 -5.79
N THR A 207 4.33 -8.56 -4.59
CA THR A 207 3.50 -8.48 -3.38
C THR A 207 2.90 -7.10 -3.29
N SER A 208 1.59 -6.99 -3.12
CA SER A 208 0.88 -5.71 -3.06
C SER A 208 0.25 -5.50 -1.68
N VAL A 209 0.43 -4.30 -1.11
CA VAL A 209 -0.27 -3.88 0.12
C VAL A 209 -1.07 -2.64 -0.20
N VAL A 210 -2.38 -2.75 -0.17
CA VAL A 210 -3.30 -1.65 -0.50
C VAL A 210 -4.00 -1.19 0.76
N VAL A 211 -3.84 0.08 1.14
CA VAL A 211 -4.70 0.66 2.19
C VAL A 211 -5.80 1.46 1.54
N THR A 212 -7.03 1.22 1.96
CA THR A 212 -8.20 1.94 1.46
C THR A 212 -9.34 1.93 2.47
N HIS A 213 -10.31 2.81 2.25
CA HIS A 213 -11.63 2.78 2.90
C HIS A 213 -12.74 2.44 1.88
N ASP A 214 -12.39 2.26 0.61
CA ASP A 214 -13.32 1.90 -0.46
C ASP A 214 -13.50 0.40 -0.54
N MET A 215 -14.72 -0.05 -0.20
CA MET A 215 -15.10 -1.45 -0.19
C MET A 215 -15.08 -2.08 -1.58
N ALA A 216 -15.54 -1.36 -2.62
CA ALA A 216 -15.59 -1.88 -3.97
C ALA A 216 -14.19 -2.22 -4.48
N SER A 217 -13.25 -1.29 -4.32
CA SER A 217 -11.83 -1.51 -4.63
C SER A 217 -11.25 -2.67 -3.82
N ALA A 218 -11.49 -2.68 -2.50
CA ALA A 218 -10.97 -3.71 -1.62
C ALA A 218 -11.37 -5.13 -2.06
N PHE A 219 -12.68 -5.33 -2.30
CA PHE A 219 -13.19 -6.63 -2.73
C PHE A 219 -12.77 -7.03 -4.16
N LYS A 220 -12.42 -6.05 -5.01
CA LYS A 220 -11.95 -6.32 -6.37
C LYS A 220 -10.51 -6.77 -6.40
N VAL A 221 -9.62 -6.16 -5.60
CA VAL A 221 -8.18 -6.37 -5.74
C VAL A 221 -7.57 -7.32 -4.71
N ALA A 222 -8.27 -7.63 -3.61
CA ALA A 222 -7.69 -8.38 -2.49
C ALA A 222 -7.66 -9.90 -2.72
N ASP A 223 -6.51 -10.51 -2.41
CA ASP A 223 -6.45 -11.94 -2.05
C ASP A 223 -6.86 -12.14 -0.59
N ARG A 224 -6.42 -11.23 0.31
CA ARG A 224 -6.82 -11.18 1.71
C ARG A 224 -7.09 -9.75 2.16
N ILE A 225 -8.00 -9.61 3.11
CA ILE A 225 -8.42 -8.34 3.70
C ILE A 225 -8.11 -8.38 5.19
N ALA A 226 -7.36 -7.38 5.68
CA ALA A 226 -7.13 -7.11 7.09
C ALA A 226 -7.96 -5.88 7.51
N MET A 227 -8.75 -5.99 8.58
CA MET A 227 -9.52 -4.88 9.12
C MET A 227 -8.77 -4.21 10.26
N LEU A 228 -8.37 -2.95 10.07
CA LEU A 228 -7.78 -2.11 11.10
C LEU A 228 -8.85 -1.30 11.83
N TYR A 229 -8.97 -1.52 13.14
CA TYR A 229 -9.91 -0.79 14.00
C TYR A 229 -9.24 -0.39 15.31
N GLN A 230 -9.31 0.89 15.66
CA GLN A 230 -8.73 1.45 16.89
C GLN A 230 -7.26 1.06 17.15
N GLY A 231 -6.46 0.98 16.09
CA GLY A 231 -5.03 0.67 16.20
C GLY A 231 -4.70 -0.83 16.31
N HIS A 232 -5.68 -1.72 16.11
CA HIS A 232 -5.52 -3.16 16.11
C HIS A 232 -6.03 -3.78 14.81
N ILE A 233 -5.41 -4.88 14.37
CA ILE A 233 -6.01 -5.76 13.35
C ILE A 233 -7.03 -6.64 14.07
N ILE A 234 -8.31 -6.48 13.74
CA ILE A 234 -9.42 -7.21 14.40
C ILE A 234 -9.94 -8.39 13.56
N PHE A 235 -9.50 -8.50 12.31
CA PHE A 235 -9.89 -9.56 11.39
C PHE A 235 -8.89 -9.64 10.24
N VAL A 236 -8.61 -10.85 9.77
CA VAL A 236 -7.89 -11.14 8.51
C VAL A 236 -8.56 -12.33 7.85
N GLY A 237 -8.91 -12.22 6.57
CA GLY A 237 -9.53 -13.32 5.81
C GLY A 237 -9.57 -13.00 4.31
N THR A 238 -10.05 -13.96 3.52
CA THR A 238 -10.36 -13.75 2.10
C THR A 238 -11.54 -12.79 1.92
N PRO A 239 -11.79 -12.26 0.71
CA PRO A 239 -12.99 -11.47 0.44
C PRO A 239 -14.29 -12.18 0.83
N ASP A 240 -14.41 -13.48 0.59
CA ASP A 240 -15.60 -14.25 0.95
C ASP A 240 -15.75 -14.43 2.47
N GLU A 241 -14.67 -14.81 3.16
CA GLU A 241 -14.64 -14.87 4.63
C GLU A 241 -14.97 -13.50 5.26
N THR A 242 -14.54 -12.40 4.60
CA THR A 242 -14.85 -11.04 5.04
C THR A 242 -16.34 -10.72 4.91
N ARG A 243 -17.02 -11.19 3.86
CA ARG A 243 -18.48 -11.02 3.69
C ARG A 243 -19.27 -11.82 4.69
N GLU A 244 -18.81 -13.03 5.02
CA GLU A 244 -19.53 -14.02 5.84
C GLU A 244 -19.20 -13.90 7.36
N THR A 245 -18.18 -13.15 7.74
CA THR A 245 -17.75 -13.04 9.15
C THR A 245 -18.88 -12.56 10.05
N THR A 246 -18.97 -13.14 11.23
CA THR A 246 -19.90 -12.70 12.29
C THR A 246 -19.35 -11.55 13.15
N ASN A 247 -18.12 -11.09 12.88
CA ASN A 247 -17.53 -9.96 13.62
C ASN A 247 -18.36 -8.68 13.39
N PRO A 248 -19.00 -8.12 14.44
CA PRO A 248 -19.94 -7.02 14.29
C PRO A 248 -19.29 -5.75 13.74
N PHE A 249 -18.02 -5.49 14.06
CA PHE A 249 -17.30 -4.30 13.56
C PHE A 249 -16.98 -4.43 12.06
N VAL A 250 -16.63 -5.62 11.60
CA VAL A 250 -16.40 -5.88 10.16
C VAL A 250 -17.72 -5.74 9.40
N GLN A 251 -18.81 -6.37 9.88
CA GLN A 251 -20.12 -6.28 9.26
C GLN A 251 -20.66 -4.86 9.20
N GLN A 252 -20.50 -4.10 10.29
CA GLN A 252 -20.90 -2.70 10.33
C GLN A 252 -20.16 -1.88 9.28
N PHE A 253 -18.85 -2.10 9.12
CA PHE A 253 -18.03 -1.38 8.14
C PHE A 253 -18.46 -1.71 6.71
N ILE A 254 -18.70 -3.01 6.40
CA ILE A 254 -19.15 -3.47 5.09
C ILE A 254 -20.51 -2.86 4.72
N ARG A 255 -21.45 -2.77 5.68
CA ARG A 255 -22.79 -2.22 5.44
C ARG A 255 -22.84 -0.71 5.42
N GLY A 256 -21.75 -0.01 5.75
CA GLY A 256 -21.72 1.44 5.85
C GLY A 256 -22.60 2.00 6.96
N GLU A 257 -22.90 1.19 7.98
CA GLU A 257 -23.76 1.57 9.09
C GLU A 257 -23.04 2.53 10.05
N ARG A 258 -23.79 3.47 10.68
CA ARG A 258 -23.26 4.34 11.75
C ARG A 258 -22.71 3.49 12.90
N ARG A 259 -21.61 3.95 13.54
CA ARG A 259 -20.99 3.31 14.71
C ARG A 259 -22.04 2.75 15.65
N LEU A 260 -21.98 1.44 15.89
CA LEU A 260 -22.67 0.84 17.03
C LEU A 260 -22.04 1.41 18.30
N ASP A 261 -22.89 1.88 19.20
CA ASP A 261 -22.47 2.32 20.52
C ASP A 261 -21.87 1.11 21.27
N PRO A 262 -20.61 1.17 21.75
CA PRO A 262 -20.01 0.04 22.48
C PRO A 262 -20.86 -0.45 23.66
N GLU A 263 -21.67 0.44 24.26
CA GLU A 263 -22.59 0.09 25.37
C GLU A 263 -23.77 -0.79 24.91
N ARG A 264 -24.15 -0.78 23.64
CA ARG A 264 -25.19 -1.67 23.10
C ARG A 264 -24.72 -3.08 22.80
N LEU A 265 -23.39 -3.27 22.59
CA LEU A 265 -22.79 -4.59 22.32
C LEU A 265 -22.53 -5.39 23.63
N ALA A 266 -22.43 -4.72 24.76
CA ALA A 266 -22.30 -5.39 26.07
C ALA A 266 -23.64 -5.88 26.65
N ALA A 267 -24.76 -5.57 26.00
CA ALA A 267 -26.12 -5.90 26.47
C ALA A 267 -26.79 -7.05 25.69
N THR A 268 -26.07 -7.71 24.77
CA THR A 268 -26.47 -8.94 24.07
C THR A 268 -25.48 -10.07 24.36
#